data_8722e7b681c555515fbf733429dbbb7b
#
_entry.id   8722e7b681c555515fbf733429dbbb7b
#
_cell.length_a   1.000
_cell.length_b   1.000
_cell.length_c   1.000
_cell.angle_alpha   90.00
_cell.angle_beta   90.00
_cell.angle_gamma   90.00
#
_symmetry.space_group_name_H-M   'P 1'
#
loop_
_entity.id
_entity.type
_entity.pdbx_description
1 polymer ?
#
loop_
_entity_poly.entity_id
_entity_poly.type
_entity_poly.pdbx_seq_one_letter_code
_entity_poly.pdbx_strand_id
1 'polypeptide(L)'
;MDWDRLKTFYHVATAGSISKAMGTIHLSQSAITRQIQSLEHSLKTKLFKRHTKGITLTEQGSYLFEETEKIFADLNSIEKKIIEFKSIPTGNLSINTTVGFGSMWLSPRINEFINEYPEINLKLNYS
;
A
#
# COMPACT_ATOMS: atom_id res chain seq x y z
N MET A 1 -3.67 22.28 -0.51
CA MET A 1 -3.60 21.06 0.31
C MET A 1 -2.26 20.40 0.05
N ASP A 2 -1.49 20.12 1.06
CA ASP A 2 -0.23 19.41 0.87
C ASP A 2 -0.27 18.01 1.50
N TRP A 3 0.69 17.20 1.10
CA TRP A 3 0.76 15.80 1.48
C TRP A 3 0.96 15.60 2.99
N ASP A 4 1.83 16.40 3.61
CA ASP A 4 2.12 16.25 5.04
C ASP A 4 0.91 16.57 5.91
N ARG A 5 0.15 17.58 5.55
CA ARG A 5 -1.10 17.93 6.25
C ARG A 5 -2.16 16.85 6.07
N LEU A 6 -2.26 16.27 4.88
CA LEU A 6 -3.18 15.19 4.60
C LEU A 6 -2.82 13.95 5.42
N LYS A 7 -1.55 13.61 5.53
CA LYS A 7 -1.07 12.51 6.38
C LYS A 7 -1.42 12.74 7.85
N THR A 8 -1.19 13.94 8.35
CA THR A 8 -1.52 14.30 9.73
C THR A 8 -3.02 14.15 9.98
N PHE A 9 -3.84 14.65 9.09
CA PHE A 9 -5.29 14.48 9.15
C PHE A 9 -5.68 12.99 9.21
N TYR A 10 -5.12 12.18 8.33
CA TYR A 10 -5.41 10.75 8.27
C TYR A 10 -5.06 10.05 9.57
N HIS A 11 -3.89 10.33 10.14
CA HIS A 11 -3.47 9.71 11.39
C HIS A 11 -4.32 10.14 12.58
N VAL A 12 -4.72 11.41 12.65
CA VAL A 12 -5.62 11.89 13.71
C VAL A 12 -6.99 11.24 13.58
N ALA A 13 -7.52 11.15 12.38
CA ALA A 13 -8.82 10.51 12.13
C ALA A 13 -8.80 9.03 12.51
N THR A 14 -7.73 8.33 12.14
CA THR A 14 -7.56 6.91 12.47
C THR A 14 -7.44 6.69 13.97
N ALA A 15 -6.68 7.54 14.66
CA ALA A 15 -6.46 7.42 16.09
C ALA A 15 -7.68 7.84 16.94
N GLY A 16 -8.54 8.69 16.38
CA GLY A 16 -9.71 9.21 17.09
C GLY A 16 -9.41 10.31 18.09
N SER A 17 -8.15 10.69 18.28
CA SER A 17 -7.74 11.82 19.13
C SER A 17 -6.37 12.32 18.71
N ILE A 18 -6.11 13.60 19.01
CA ILE A 18 -4.81 14.21 18.78
C ILE A 18 -3.73 13.56 19.66
N SER A 19 -4.07 13.30 20.92
CA SER A 19 -3.13 12.67 21.87
C SER A 19 -2.62 11.32 21.39
N LYS A 20 -3.51 10.48 20.87
CA LYS A 20 -3.13 9.16 20.34
C LYS A 20 -2.29 9.29 19.07
N ALA A 21 -2.62 10.26 18.22
CA ALA A 21 -1.88 10.49 16.99
C ALA A 21 -0.44 10.95 17.24
N MET A 22 -0.19 11.66 18.34
CA MET A 22 1.16 12.12 18.71
C MET A 22 2.16 10.98 18.78
N GLY A 23 1.73 9.82 19.29
CA GLY A 23 2.59 8.64 19.38
C GLY A 23 2.97 8.03 18.04
N THR A 24 2.14 8.24 17.01
CA THR A 24 2.34 7.68 15.68
C THR A 24 3.16 8.59 14.78
N ILE A 25 2.86 9.89 14.78
CA ILE A 25 3.47 10.84 13.82
C ILE A 25 4.58 11.69 14.42
N HIS A 26 4.89 11.52 15.70
CA HIS A 26 6.00 12.20 16.37
C HIS A 26 5.98 13.74 16.26
N LEU A 27 4.79 14.32 16.28
CA LEU A 27 4.58 15.75 16.32
C LEU A 27 3.95 16.16 17.65
N SER A 28 4.22 17.40 18.08
CA SER A 28 3.57 17.96 19.27
C SER A 28 2.07 18.20 18.99
N GLN A 29 1.28 18.30 20.05
CA GLN A 29 -0.15 18.59 19.95
C GLN A 29 -0.38 19.92 19.20
N SER A 30 0.41 20.95 19.51
CA SER A 30 0.28 22.25 18.84
C SER A 30 0.63 22.19 17.35
N ALA A 31 1.62 21.40 16.98
CA ALA A 31 1.99 21.20 15.58
C ALA A 31 0.88 20.46 14.81
N ILE A 32 0.33 19.42 15.39
CA ILE A 32 -0.81 18.67 14.80
C ILE A 32 -2.00 19.60 14.61
N THR A 33 -2.36 20.34 15.65
CA THR A 33 -3.50 21.28 15.61
C THR A 33 -3.31 22.30 14.49
N ARG A 34 -2.11 22.88 14.36
CA ARG A 34 -1.81 23.86 13.31
C ARG A 34 -1.92 23.26 11.92
N GLN A 35 -1.43 22.04 11.72
CA GLN A 35 -1.51 21.37 10.42
C GLN A 35 -2.95 21.09 10.02
N ILE A 36 -3.77 20.63 10.97
CA ILE A 36 -5.20 20.39 10.73
C ILE A 36 -5.92 21.69 10.42
N GLN A 37 -5.71 22.73 11.21
CA GLN A 37 -6.33 24.04 10.98
C GLN A 37 -5.93 24.62 9.63
N SER A 38 -4.67 24.47 9.26
CA SER A 38 -4.17 24.94 7.96
C SER A 38 -4.83 24.16 6.80
N LEU A 39 -5.01 22.86 6.96
CA LEU A 39 -5.72 22.04 5.98
C LEU A 39 -7.19 22.47 5.86
N GLU A 40 -7.88 22.63 6.98
CA GLU A 40 -9.25 23.10 7.03
C GLU A 40 -9.40 24.48 6.38
N HIS A 41 -8.44 25.37 6.63
CA HIS A 41 -8.43 26.70 6.03
C HIS A 41 -8.26 26.64 4.51
N SER A 42 -7.33 25.80 4.03
CA SER A 42 -7.09 25.65 2.58
C SER A 42 -8.29 25.05 1.85
N LEU A 43 -9.03 24.15 2.50
CA LEU A 43 -10.23 23.52 1.95
C LEU A 43 -11.51 24.30 2.25
N LYS A 44 -11.42 25.36 3.05
CA LYS A 44 -12.53 26.25 3.44
C LYS A 44 -13.68 25.49 4.13
N THR A 45 -13.35 24.47 4.90
CA THR A 45 -14.33 23.68 5.64
C THR A 45 -13.70 23.03 6.86
N LYS A 46 -14.52 22.73 7.87
CA LYS A 46 -14.09 21.96 9.02
C LYS A 46 -14.09 20.48 8.68
N LEU A 47 -13.07 19.77 9.14
CA LEU A 47 -12.93 18.34 8.94
C LEU A 47 -13.24 17.54 10.21
N PHE A 48 -13.08 18.18 11.38
CA PHE A 48 -13.35 17.57 12.68
C PHE A 48 -14.36 18.38 13.49
N LYS A 49 -15.15 17.65 14.29
CA LYS A 49 -15.99 18.18 15.35
C LYS A 49 -15.36 17.81 16.68
N ARG A 50 -15.27 18.77 17.62
CA ARG A 50 -14.75 18.51 18.97
C ARG A 50 -15.91 18.23 19.91
N HIS A 51 -15.73 17.20 20.73
CA HIS A 51 -16.65 16.80 21.79
C HIS A 51 -15.91 16.62 23.10
N THR A 52 -16.65 16.52 24.21
CA THR A 52 -16.07 16.24 25.53
C THR A 52 -15.33 14.91 25.58
N LYS A 53 -15.72 13.95 24.73
CA LYS A 53 -15.13 12.60 24.67
C LYS A 53 -14.08 12.43 23.56
N GLY A 54 -13.70 13.49 22.87
CA GLY A 54 -12.73 13.43 21.80
C GLY A 54 -13.16 14.20 20.56
N ILE A 55 -12.73 13.73 19.40
CA ILE A 55 -13.05 14.35 18.11
C ILE A 55 -13.72 13.33 17.19
N THR A 56 -14.61 13.82 16.35
CA THR A 56 -15.26 13.05 15.29
C THR A 56 -15.14 13.78 13.96
N LEU A 57 -15.34 13.08 12.87
CA LEU A 57 -15.27 13.67 11.54
C LEU A 57 -16.58 14.40 11.20
N THR A 58 -16.46 15.51 10.49
CA THR A 58 -17.60 16.14 9.80
C THR A 58 -17.94 15.28 8.57
N GLU A 59 -19.02 15.64 7.86
CA GLU A 59 -19.33 15.01 6.57
C GLU A 59 -18.19 15.16 5.58
N GLN A 60 -17.63 16.37 5.48
CA GLN A 60 -16.48 16.65 4.62
C GLN A 60 -15.25 15.88 5.07
N GLY A 61 -15.03 15.79 6.38
CA GLY A 61 -13.93 15.02 6.95
C GLY A 61 -14.05 13.52 6.65
N SER A 62 -15.27 12.98 6.73
CA SER A 62 -15.52 11.57 6.39
C SER A 62 -15.23 11.28 4.92
N TYR A 63 -15.65 12.16 4.04
CA TYR A 63 -15.37 12.04 2.60
C TYR A 63 -13.86 12.06 2.35
N LEU A 64 -13.17 13.05 2.92
CA LEU A 64 -11.71 13.16 2.75
C LEU A 64 -10.99 11.95 3.31
N PHE A 65 -11.43 11.44 4.45
CA PHE A 65 -10.84 10.25 5.08
C PHE A 65 -10.96 9.02 4.19
N GLU A 66 -12.14 8.76 3.63
CA GLU A 66 -12.38 7.63 2.74
C GLU A 66 -11.51 7.71 1.48
N GLU A 67 -11.41 8.89 0.87
CA GLU A 67 -10.58 9.08 -0.31
C GLU A 67 -9.09 8.97 0.02
N THR A 68 -8.68 9.45 1.18
CA THR A 68 -7.30 9.35 1.65
C THR A 68 -6.90 7.88 1.90
N GLU A 69 -7.80 7.07 2.44
CA GLU A 69 -7.55 5.63 2.61
C GLU A 69 -7.23 4.96 1.27
N LYS A 70 -7.96 5.31 0.22
CA LYS A 70 -7.71 4.77 -1.12
C LYS A 70 -6.33 5.17 -1.63
N ILE A 71 -5.93 6.42 -1.41
CA ILE A 71 -4.62 6.93 -1.82
C ILE A 71 -3.51 6.15 -1.09
N PHE A 72 -3.63 5.95 0.21
CA PHE A 72 -2.65 5.19 0.98
C PHE A 72 -2.59 3.72 0.54
N ALA A 73 -3.74 3.11 0.25
CA ALA A 73 -3.78 1.74 -0.27
C ALA A 73 -3.06 1.63 -1.62
N ASP A 74 -3.26 2.60 -2.50
CA ASP A 74 -2.57 2.65 -3.79
C ASP A 74 -1.06 2.82 -3.63
N LEU A 75 -0.62 3.68 -2.71
CA LEU A 75 0.80 3.87 -2.42
C LEU A 75 1.43 2.58 -1.89
N ASN A 76 0.76 1.89 -0.98
CA ASN A 76 1.23 0.61 -0.46
C ASN A 76 1.33 -0.45 -1.55
N SER A 77 0.36 -0.50 -2.46
CA SER A 77 0.39 -1.40 -3.63
C SER A 77 1.56 -1.11 -4.55
N ILE A 78 1.85 0.17 -4.80
CA ILE A 78 2.97 0.59 -5.63
C ILE A 78 4.29 0.16 -5.00
N GLU A 79 4.44 0.41 -3.70
CA GLU A 79 5.64 0.02 -2.95
C GLU A 79 5.86 -1.48 -3.00
N LYS A 80 4.81 -2.26 -2.78
CA LYS A 80 4.86 -3.72 -2.86
C LYS A 80 5.32 -4.19 -4.24
N LYS A 81 4.75 -3.63 -5.30
CA LYS A 81 5.13 -3.98 -6.67
C LYS A 81 6.60 -3.69 -6.96
N ILE A 82 7.09 -2.54 -6.51
CA ILE A 82 8.49 -2.17 -6.69
C ILE A 82 9.42 -3.17 -5.98
N ILE A 83 9.05 -3.59 -4.77
CA ILE A 83 9.81 -4.60 -4.02
C ILE A 83 9.76 -5.95 -4.74
N GLU A 84 8.60 -6.34 -5.26
CA GLU A 84 8.41 -7.58 -6.00
C GLU A 84 9.25 -7.63 -7.29
N PHE A 85 9.47 -6.48 -7.96
CA PHE A 85 10.35 -6.43 -9.14
C PHE A 85 11.77 -6.92 -8.83
N LYS A 86 12.26 -6.67 -7.62
CA LYS A 86 13.59 -7.14 -7.21
C LYS A 86 13.63 -8.64 -6.90
N SER A 87 12.50 -9.24 -6.58
CA SER A 87 12.38 -10.63 -6.21
C SER A 87 11.76 -11.50 -7.31
N ILE A 88 11.37 -10.91 -8.45
CA ILE A 88 10.85 -11.68 -9.58
C ILE A 88 12.01 -12.50 -10.18
N PRO A 89 11.91 -13.84 -10.17
CA PRO A 89 12.91 -14.68 -10.80
C PRO A 89 12.99 -14.38 -12.30
N THR A 90 14.20 -14.10 -12.77
CA THR A 90 14.48 -13.83 -14.17
C THR A 90 15.67 -14.68 -14.63
N GLY A 91 15.85 -14.76 -15.93
CA GLY A 91 17.02 -15.42 -16.51
C GLY A 91 16.64 -16.67 -17.29
N ASN A 92 17.68 -17.45 -17.59
CA ASN A 92 17.54 -18.67 -18.40
C ASN A 92 17.66 -19.89 -17.51
N LEU A 93 16.69 -20.79 -17.63
CA LEU A 93 16.71 -22.08 -16.93
C LEU A 93 16.67 -23.19 -17.96
N SER A 94 17.63 -24.08 -17.89
CA SER A 94 17.71 -25.25 -18.77
C SER A 94 17.54 -26.50 -17.96
N ILE A 95 16.59 -27.34 -18.37
CA ILE A 95 16.32 -28.62 -17.69
C ILE A 95 16.61 -29.76 -18.68
N ASN A 96 17.50 -30.68 -18.26
CA ASN A 96 17.79 -31.89 -19.01
C ASN A 96 17.03 -33.05 -18.38
N THR A 97 16.28 -33.76 -19.16
CA THR A 97 15.44 -34.88 -18.67
C THR A 97 15.37 -36.00 -19.68
N THR A 98 14.97 -37.19 -19.21
CA THR A 98 14.67 -38.31 -20.11
C THR A 98 13.33 -38.03 -20.82
N VAL A 99 13.15 -38.67 -21.97
CA VAL A 99 11.92 -38.53 -22.75
C VAL A 99 10.71 -38.97 -21.93
N GLY A 100 10.80 -40.10 -21.25
CA GLY A 100 9.70 -40.64 -20.43
C GLY A 100 9.33 -39.74 -19.29
N PHE A 101 10.29 -39.31 -18.48
CA PHE A 101 10.04 -38.40 -17.35
C PHE A 101 9.54 -37.03 -17.83
N GLY A 102 10.17 -36.47 -18.87
CA GLY A 102 9.79 -35.19 -19.40
C GLY A 102 8.36 -35.16 -19.93
N SER A 103 7.95 -36.18 -20.71
CA SER A 103 6.61 -36.19 -21.30
C SER A 103 5.51 -36.59 -20.31
N MET A 104 5.78 -37.50 -19.39
CA MET A 104 4.75 -38.04 -18.49
C MET A 104 4.57 -37.23 -17.21
N TRP A 105 5.64 -36.68 -16.68
CA TRP A 105 5.58 -35.97 -15.39
C TRP A 105 5.83 -34.47 -15.51
N LEU A 106 6.91 -34.09 -16.19
CA LEU A 106 7.37 -32.68 -16.19
C LEU A 106 6.52 -31.79 -17.11
N SER A 107 6.27 -32.25 -18.35
CA SER A 107 5.56 -31.42 -19.33
C SER A 107 4.16 -30.97 -18.89
N PRO A 108 3.34 -31.85 -18.25
CA PRO A 108 2.04 -31.37 -17.73
C PRO A 108 2.15 -30.32 -16.65
N ARG A 109 3.29 -30.27 -15.94
CA ARG A 109 3.50 -29.34 -14.83
C ARG A 109 4.23 -28.05 -15.24
N ILE A 110 4.80 -28.02 -16.44
CA ILE A 110 5.61 -26.90 -16.90
C ILE A 110 4.76 -25.61 -17.06
N ASN A 111 3.49 -25.74 -17.41
CA ASN A 111 2.59 -24.61 -17.57
C ASN A 111 2.39 -23.87 -16.26
N GLU A 112 2.30 -24.59 -15.15
CA GLU A 112 2.20 -23.96 -13.82
C GLU A 112 3.46 -23.15 -13.53
N PHE A 113 4.64 -23.69 -13.83
CA PHE A 113 5.90 -23.00 -13.63
C PHE A 113 6.00 -21.75 -14.50
N ILE A 114 5.64 -21.84 -15.78
CA ILE A 114 5.67 -20.70 -16.71
C ILE A 114 4.71 -19.60 -16.26
N ASN A 115 3.52 -19.97 -15.78
CA ASN A 115 2.53 -19.01 -15.29
C ASN A 115 2.98 -18.33 -14.00
N GLU A 116 3.67 -19.06 -13.11
CA GLU A 116 4.16 -18.52 -11.85
C GLU A 116 5.40 -17.65 -12.03
N TYR A 117 6.27 -18.01 -12.99
CA TYR A 117 7.53 -17.31 -13.24
C TYR A 117 7.65 -16.88 -14.71
N PRO A 118 6.84 -15.90 -15.18
CA PRO A 118 6.79 -15.56 -16.60
C PRO A 118 8.07 -14.89 -17.12
N GLU A 119 8.91 -14.38 -16.22
CA GLU A 119 10.17 -13.70 -16.59
C GLU A 119 11.35 -14.68 -16.77
N ILE A 120 11.15 -15.98 -16.52
CA ILE A 120 12.18 -16.99 -16.71
C ILE A 120 12.02 -17.62 -18.10
N ASN A 121 13.13 -17.62 -18.85
CA ASN A 121 13.21 -18.35 -20.12
C ASN A 121 13.54 -19.80 -19.83
N LEU A 122 12.59 -20.67 -20.09
CA LEU A 122 12.73 -22.09 -19.80
C LEU A 122 13.09 -22.86 -21.07
N LYS A 123 14.11 -23.74 -20.95
CA LYS A 123 14.50 -24.63 -22.02
C LYS A 123 14.49 -26.07 -21.51
N LEU A 124 13.75 -26.92 -22.20
CA LEU A 124 13.71 -28.37 -21.90
C LEU A 124 14.53 -29.12 -22.93
N ASN A 125 15.46 -29.96 -22.43
CA ASN A 125 16.28 -30.85 -23.26
C ASN A 125 15.93 -32.30 -22.94
N TYR A 126 15.55 -33.05 -23.95
CA TYR A 126 15.23 -34.47 -23.82
C TYR A 126 16.40 -35.30 -24.33
N SER A 127 16.69 -36.37 -23.62
CA SER A 127 17.75 -37.29 -24.03
C SER A 127 17.32 -38.74 -24.02
#